data_c47ec817c24e118c45bbe1e221c28d9d
#
_entry.id   c47ec817c24e118c45bbe1e221c28d9d
#
_cell.length_a   1.000
_cell.length_b   1.000
_cell.length_c   1.000
_cell.angle_alpha   90.00
_cell.angle_beta   90.00
_cell.angle_gamma   90.00
#
_symmetry.space_group_name_H-M   'P 1'
#
loop_
_entity.id
_entity.type
_entity.pdbx_description
1 polymer ?
#
loop_
_entity_poly.entity_id
_entity_poly.type
_entity_poly.pdbx_seq_one_letter_code
_entity_poly.pdbx_strand_id
1 'polypeptide(L)'
;MRQIEKYHITSFCAPPTIYRFMIQEDFSKYDLSSLEYCTTAGEAMNPSVAETFQKLTGVQIYEGFGQTETTMTLGTFPWIKPKPGSMGKPNPQYEVHILRPDMSECEDGEKGEICIRIGDQKPIGLFKYYYRDEKQTKSAWHDGYYHTGDMAWRDEEGYFWFEGRIDDVIKSSGYRIGPFEVENALMTHPAVVECAITGVPDPIRGMVVKATVVLKDEYKSLAGPDLIKKLQDHVKHETAPYKYPRIIEFVDELPKTISGKIRRVEIREKDNKK
;
A
#
# COMPACT_ATOMS: atom_id res chain seq x y z
N MET A 1 8.10 -7.15 20.15
CA MET A 1 8.18 -6.27 21.35
C MET A 1 9.23 -6.72 22.35
N ARG A 2 9.35 -7.99 22.76
CA ARG A 2 10.39 -8.46 23.70
C ARG A 2 11.83 -8.07 23.34
N GLN A 3 12.18 -8.03 22.07
CA GLN A 3 13.54 -7.63 21.65
C GLN A 3 13.76 -6.13 21.82
N ILE A 4 12.73 -5.30 21.61
CA ILE A 4 12.78 -3.86 21.81
C ILE A 4 13.06 -3.58 23.28
N GLU A 5 12.29 -4.16 24.18
CA GLU A 5 12.48 -4.08 25.63
C GLU A 5 13.86 -4.59 26.04
N LYS A 6 14.21 -5.83 25.65
CA LYS A 6 15.46 -6.48 26.09
C LYS A 6 16.74 -5.71 25.74
N TYR A 7 16.76 -5.09 24.55
CA TYR A 7 17.95 -4.43 24.00
C TYR A 7 17.83 -2.89 24.02
N HIS A 8 16.76 -2.35 24.62
CA HIS A 8 16.49 -0.92 24.66
C HIS A 8 16.62 -0.28 23.26
N ILE A 9 15.95 -0.88 22.29
CA ILE A 9 16.00 -0.43 20.87
C ILE A 9 15.34 0.94 20.78
N THR A 10 16.06 1.90 20.22
CA THR A 10 15.57 3.28 20.04
C THR A 10 14.96 3.51 18.66
N SER A 11 15.44 2.81 17.63
CA SER A 11 14.94 2.92 16.26
C SER A 11 14.42 1.58 15.76
N PHE A 12 13.20 1.59 15.22
CA PHE A 12 12.56 0.37 14.71
C PHE A 12 12.02 0.59 13.30
N CYS A 13 12.48 -0.24 12.36
CA CYS A 13 12.01 -0.25 10.97
C CYS A 13 11.35 -1.59 10.68
N ALA A 14 10.09 -1.55 10.24
CA ALA A 14 9.36 -2.76 9.87
C ALA A 14 8.33 -2.48 8.77
N PRO A 15 7.92 -3.48 7.98
CA PRO A 15 6.79 -3.33 7.07
C PRO A 15 5.47 -3.12 7.84
N PRO A 16 4.45 -2.49 7.21
CA PRO A 16 3.14 -2.24 7.82
C PRO A 16 2.49 -3.48 8.44
N THR A 17 2.70 -4.64 7.83
CA THR A 17 2.20 -5.92 8.35
C THR A 17 2.67 -6.20 9.79
N ILE A 18 3.92 -5.88 10.13
CA ILE A 18 4.43 -6.10 11.50
C ILE A 18 3.75 -5.14 12.48
N TYR A 19 3.56 -3.88 12.13
CA TYR A 19 2.82 -2.92 12.96
C TYR A 19 1.37 -3.37 13.18
N ARG A 20 0.70 -3.92 12.15
CA ARG A 20 -0.64 -4.49 12.29
C ARG A 20 -0.70 -5.63 13.31
N PHE A 21 0.30 -6.50 13.34
CA PHE A 21 0.35 -7.55 14.36
C PHE A 21 0.67 -6.96 15.75
N MET A 22 1.60 -6.01 15.82
CA MET A 22 1.95 -5.40 17.09
C MET A 22 0.74 -4.76 17.79
N ILE A 23 -0.10 -4.00 17.06
CA ILE A 23 -1.26 -3.33 17.67
C ILE A 23 -2.37 -4.29 18.15
N GLN A 24 -2.30 -5.59 17.82
CA GLN A 24 -3.21 -6.62 18.35
C GLN A 24 -2.71 -7.20 19.69
N GLU A 25 -1.46 -6.94 20.05
CA GLU A 25 -0.85 -7.43 21.27
C GLU A 25 -1.14 -6.52 22.48
N ASP A 26 -1.01 -7.08 23.66
CA ASP A 26 -1.13 -6.32 24.92
C ASP A 26 0.18 -5.57 25.21
N PHE A 27 0.22 -4.29 24.91
CA PHE A 27 1.37 -3.42 25.10
C PHE A 27 1.77 -3.25 26.57
N SER A 28 0.84 -3.44 27.51
CA SER A 28 1.12 -3.33 28.96
C SER A 28 2.13 -4.37 29.47
N LYS A 29 2.35 -5.42 28.68
CA LYS A 29 3.30 -6.50 29.00
C LYS A 29 4.77 -6.19 28.62
N TYR A 30 5.03 -5.06 27.98
CA TYR A 30 6.34 -4.74 27.43
C TYR A 30 6.72 -3.29 27.74
N ASP A 31 7.97 -3.07 28.14
CA ASP A 31 8.53 -1.74 28.22
C ASP A 31 9.10 -1.31 26.86
N LEU A 32 8.37 -0.44 26.17
CA LEU A 32 8.76 0.14 24.88
C LEU A 32 9.23 1.60 25.00
N SER A 33 9.49 2.10 26.21
CA SER A 33 9.87 3.48 26.48
C SER A 33 11.17 3.92 25.82
N SER A 34 12.00 2.95 25.40
CA SER A 34 13.23 3.23 24.66
C SER A 34 13.00 3.61 23.19
N LEU A 35 11.80 3.35 22.62
CA LEU A 35 11.52 3.70 21.23
C LEU A 35 11.42 5.22 21.06
N GLU A 36 12.22 5.75 20.14
CA GLU A 36 12.26 7.16 19.77
C GLU A 36 11.85 7.41 18.33
N TYR A 37 12.13 6.44 17.43
CA TYR A 37 11.96 6.61 16.01
C TYR A 37 11.50 5.32 15.34
N CYS A 38 10.32 5.36 14.70
CA CYS A 38 9.76 4.23 13.99
C CYS A 38 9.57 4.55 12.52
N THR A 39 9.97 3.62 11.64
CA THR A 39 9.83 3.78 10.20
C THR A 39 9.15 2.59 9.56
N THR A 40 8.47 2.84 8.45
CA THR A 40 7.86 1.79 7.64
C THR A 40 8.11 2.02 6.16
N ALA A 41 8.22 0.94 5.42
CA ALA A 41 8.33 0.96 3.97
C ALA A 41 7.93 -0.39 3.37
N GLY A 42 7.80 -0.41 2.03
CA GLY A 42 7.59 -1.63 1.25
C GLY A 42 6.13 -1.96 0.96
N GLU A 43 5.20 -1.44 1.74
CA GLU A 43 3.76 -1.42 1.51
C GLU A 43 3.25 -0.06 1.97
N ALA A 44 2.08 0.36 1.49
CA ALA A 44 1.44 1.56 2.02
C ALA A 44 0.91 1.30 3.44
N MET A 45 1.15 2.24 4.35
CA MET A 45 0.69 2.17 5.73
C MET A 45 -0.79 2.55 5.81
N ASN A 46 -1.57 1.70 6.47
CA ASN A 46 -2.94 2.07 6.81
C ASN A 46 -2.93 3.13 7.92
N PRO A 47 -3.58 4.29 7.71
CA PRO A 47 -3.60 5.38 8.70
C PRO A 47 -4.06 4.95 10.08
N SER A 48 -5.10 4.09 10.16
CA SER A 48 -5.64 3.63 11.46
C SER A 48 -4.64 2.80 12.26
N VAL A 49 -3.76 2.05 11.58
CA VAL A 49 -2.68 1.28 12.23
C VAL A 49 -1.63 2.23 12.79
N ALA A 50 -1.21 3.23 12.01
CA ALA A 50 -0.24 4.23 12.46
C ALA A 50 -0.75 5.03 13.66
N GLU A 51 -2.00 5.50 13.60
CA GLU A 51 -2.65 6.21 14.70
C GLU A 51 -2.78 5.36 15.97
N THR A 52 -3.19 4.10 15.82
CA THR A 52 -3.31 3.18 16.95
C THR A 52 -1.95 2.92 17.60
N PHE A 53 -0.92 2.67 16.79
CA PHE A 53 0.44 2.47 17.29
C PHE A 53 0.94 3.71 18.05
N GLN A 54 0.71 4.91 17.49
CA GLN A 54 1.10 6.16 18.13
C GLN A 54 0.34 6.38 19.46
N LYS A 55 -0.96 6.05 19.52
CA LYS A 55 -1.73 6.13 20.78
C LYS A 55 -1.19 5.17 21.85
N LEU A 56 -0.72 3.99 21.45
CA LEU A 56 -0.21 2.97 22.37
C LEU A 56 1.24 3.24 22.85
N THR A 57 2.07 3.86 22.02
CA THR A 57 3.52 4.04 22.29
C THR A 57 3.95 5.48 22.49
N GLY A 58 3.15 6.44 22.03
CA GLY A 58 3.56 7.85 21.92
C GLY A 58 4.48 8.14 20.72
N VAL A 59 4.93 7.11 19.98
CA VAL A 59 5.92 7.22 18.90
C VAL A 59 5.24 7.28 17.53
N GLN A 60 5.63 8.27 16.73
CA GLN A 60 5.18 8.46 15.35
C GLN A 60 5.86 7.44 14.41
N ILE A 61 5.11 6.89 13.46
CA ILE A 61 5.67 6.11 12.35
C ILE A 61 5.93 7.05 11.16
N TYR A 62 7.15 6.99 10.63
CA TYR A 62 7.56 7.73 9.44
C TYR A 62 7.55 6.80 8.23
N GLU A 63 6.80 7.18 7.21
CA GLU A 63 6.62 6.36 6.02
C GLU A 63 7.64 6.72 4.94
N GLY A 64 8.15 5.70 4.24
CA GLY A 64 9.03 5.85 3.09
C GLY A 64 8.61 4.95 1.94
N PHE A 65 8.69 5.48 0.72
CA PHE A 65 8.44 4.76 -0.52
C PHE A 65 9.72 4.60 -1.31
N GLY A 66 9.91 3.44 -1.84
CA GLY A 66 11.00 3.08 -2.75
C GLY A 66 10.80 1.66 -3.26
N GLN A 67 11.68 1.27 -4.18
CA GLN A 67 11.66 -0.05 -4.82
C GLN A 67 13.05 -0.69 -4.69
N THR A 68 13.17 -1.95 -5.09
CA THR A 68 14.49 -2.61 -5.21
C THR A 68 15.36 -1.89 -6.26
N GLU A 69 14.73 -1.29 -7.23
CA GLU A 69 15.29 -0.52 -8.32
C GLU A 69 15.79 0.87 -7.89
N THR A 70 15.34 1.35 -6.75
CA THR A 70 15.66 2.69 -6.23
C THR A 70 16.18 2.61 -4.79
N THR A 71 16.72 3.70 -4.26
CA THR A 71 16.73 3.96 -2.83
C THR A 71 15.38 4.54 -2.41
N MET A 72 15.26 5.16 -1.25
CA MET A 72 14.03 5.83 -0.83
C MET A 72 13.73 7.02 -1.76
N THR A 73 12.66 6.90 -2.54
CA THR A 73 12.24 7.88 -3.54
C THR A 73 11.41 9.00 -2.95
N LEU A 74 10.50 8.63 -2.06
CA LEU A 74 9.65 9.55 -1.28
C LEU A 74 9.77 9.19 0.20
N GLY A 75 9.61 10.14 1.08
CA GLY A 75 9.63 9.84 2.51
C GLY A 75 9.18 10.98 3.39
N THR A 76 8.79 10.62 4.60
CA THR A 76 8.61 11.55 5.70
C THR A 76 9.95 11.69 6.40
N PHE A 77 10.76 12.63 5.92
CA PHE A 77 12.08 12.92 6.50
C PHE A 77 11.94 13.66 7.84
N PRO A 78 12.98 13.70 8.70
CA PRO A 78 12.90 14.35 10.01
C PRO A 78 12.48 15.82 9.98
N TRP A 79 12.70 16.51 8.88
CA TRP A 79 12.30 17.91 8.67
C TRP A 79 10.94 18.08 8.00
N ILE A 80 10.22 16.99 7.74
CA ILE A 80 8.89 16.99 7.13
C ILE A 80 7.86 16.57 8.18
N LYS A 81 6.81 17.38 8.34
CA LYS A 81 5.71 17.02 9.23
C LYS A 81 5.00 15.76 8.73
N PRO A 82 4.85 14.71 9.54
CA PRO A 82 4.13 13.51 9.14
C PRO A 82 2.67 13.79 8.77
N LYS A 83 2.22 13.20 7.67
CA LYS A 83 0.82 13.18 7.24
C LYS A 83 0.42 11.70 7.14
N PRO A 84 -0.36 11.15 8.10
CA PRO A 84 -0.70 9.72 8.13
C PRO A 84 -1.31 9.24 6.81
N GLY A 85 -0.80 8.14 6.27
CA GLY A 85 -1.22 7.57 5.00
C GLY A 85 -0.57 8.18 3.76
N SER A 86 0.23 9.25 3.89
CA SER A 86 1.03 9.74 2.79
C SER A 86 2.41 9.09 2.77
N MET A 87 2.96 8.91 1.57
CA MET A 87 4.36 8.47 1.39
C MET A 87 5.38 9.57 1.71
N GLY A 88 4.94 10.75 2.17
CA GLY A 88 5.80 11.91 2.38
C GLY A 88 6.06 12.71 1.11
N LYS A 89 7.25 13.28 1.01
CA LYS A 89 7.67 14.17 -0.09
C LYS A 89 8.88 13.59 -0.83
N PRO A 90 9.18 14.07 -2.05
CA PRO A 90 10.35 13.63 -2.80
C PRO A 90 11.66 13.74 -2.03
N ASN A 91 12.47 12.68 -2.13
CA ASN A 91 13.86 12.73 -1.71
C ASN A 91 14.61 13.75 -2.60
N PRO A 92 15.33 14.70 -2.02
CA PRO A 92 16.08 15.70 -2.81
C PRO A 92 17.07 15.12 -3.81
N GLN A 93 17.40 13.83 -3.71
CA GLN A 93 18.27 13.10 -4.65
C GLN A 93 17.59 12.85 -5.99
N TYR A 94 16.24 12.87 -6.05
CA TYR A 94 15.46 12.52 -7.21
C TYR A 94 14.55 13.65 -7.66
N GLU A 95 14.45 13.87 -8.95
CA GLU A 95 13.42 14.68 -9.58
C GLU A 95 12.22 13.78 -9.85
N VAL A 96 11.22 13.81 -8.94
CA VAL A 96 10.05 12.92 -8.96
C VAL A 96 8.86 13.64 -9.54
N HIS A 97 8.21 13.03 -10.50
CA HIS A 97 7.03 13.52 -11.20
C HIS A 97 5.86 12.56 -11.05
N ILE A 98 4.64 13.07 -11.22
CA ILE A 98 3.44 12.27 -11.46
C ILE A 98 2.97 12.55 -12.87
N LEU A 99 3.05 11.55 -13.76
CA LEU A 99 2.83 11.73 -15.19
C LEU A 99 1.57 11.00 -15.67
N ARG A 100 0.87 11.66 -16.61
CA ARG A 100 -0.19 11.04 -17.41
C ARG A 100 0.41 10.08 -18.45
N PRO A 101 -0.41 9.23 -19.10
CA PRO A 101 0.06 8.35 -20.16
C PRO A 101 0.65 9.07 -21.39
N ASP A 102 0.33 10.35 -21.59
CA ASP A 102 0.90 11.19 -22.64
C ASP A 102 2.18 11.93 -22.22
N MET A 103 2.72 11.58 -21.05
CA MET A 103 3.93 12.16 -20.44
C MET A 103 3.78 13.61 -19.96
N SER A 104 2.59 14.17 -19.95
CA SER A 104 2.33 15.46 -19.31
C SER A 104 2.25 15.33 -17.78
N GLU A 105 2.68 16.37 -17.06
CA GLU A 105 2.61 16.43 -15.59
C GLU A 105 1.15 16.47 -15.13
N CYS A 106 0.81 15.71 -14.07
CA CYS A 106 -0.48 15.75 -13.43
C CYS A 106 -0.63 17.01 -12.55
N GLU A 107 -1.84 17.56 -12.51
CA GLU A 107 -2.20 18.58 -11.54
C GLU A 107 -2.31 18.00 -10.11
N ASP A 108 -2.28 18.87 -9.09
CA ASP A 108 -2.51 18.44 -7.71
C ASP A 108 -3.90 17.78 -7.56
N GLY A 109 -3.96 16.64 -6.88
CA GLY A 109 -5.16 15.81 -6.77
C GLY A 109 -5.40 14.85 -7.94
N GLU A 110 -4.68 14.98 -9.04
CA GLU A 110 -4.80 14.10 -10.19
C GLU A 110 -3.90 12.86 -10.05
N LYS A 111 -4.43 11.72 -10.48
CA LYS A 111 -3.75 10.42 -10.40
C LYS A 111 -2.92 10.15 -11.64
N GLY A 112 -1.65 9.81 -11.46
CA GLY A 112 -0.73 9.44 -12.51
C GLY A 112 0.34 8.47 -12.04
N GLU A 113 1.26 8.13 -12.92
CA GLU A 113 2.40 7.28 -12.61
C GLU A 113 3.51 8.07 -11.93
N ILE A 114 4.11 7.50 -10.88
CA ILE A 114 5.34 8.03 -10.30
C ILE A 114 6.49 7.76 -11.26
N CYS A 115 7.11 8.81 -11.75
CA CYS A 115 8.26 8.74 -12.65
C CYS A 115 9.45 9.50 -12.05
N ILE A 116 10.65 8.99 -12.26
CA ILE A 116 11.88 9.66 -11.83
C ILE A 116 12.61 10.14 -13.08
N ARG A 117 12.85 11.45 -13.18
CA ARG A 117 13.54 12.02 -14.33
C ARG A 117 14.99 11.54 -14.42
N ILE A 118 15.39 11.18 -15.62
CA ILE A 118 16.76 10.85 -15.96
C ILE A 118 17.35 12.07 -16.66
N GLY A 119 18.31 12.73 -16.01
CA GLY A 119 19.11 13.78 -16.65
C GLY A 119 20.19 13.21 -17.55
N ASP A 120 21.23 14.00 -17.79
CA ASP A 120 22.42 13.56 -18.56
C ASP A 120 23.12 12.34 -17.95
N GLN A 121 22.97 12.17 -16.64
CA GLN A 121 23.44 11.01 -15.88
C GLN A 121 22.30 10.43 -15.04
N LYS A 122 22.26 9.09 -14.96
CA LYS A 122 21.30 8.43 -14.05
C LYS A 122 21.55 8.89 -12.62
N PRO A 123 20.48 9.25 -11.87
CA PRO A 123 20.62 9.58 -10.46
C PRO A 123 21.26 8.43 -9.67
N ILE A 124 22.08 8.79 -8.70
CA ILE A 124 22.67 7.82 -7.77
C ILE A 124 21.54 7.12 -7.01
N GLY A 125 21.65 5.79 -6.83
CA GLY A 125 20.63 5.00 -6.15
C GLY A 125 19.59 4.37 -7.07
N LEU A 126 19.56 4.73 -8.36
CA LEU A 126 18.78 3.98 -9.35
C LEU A 126 19.58 2.78 -9.87
N PHE A 127 18.90 1.64 -10.06
CA PHE A 127 19.49 0.43 -10.65
C PHE A 127 19.99 0.69 -12.09
N LYS A 128 20.88 -0.17 -12.57
CA LYS A 128 21.43 -0.01 -13.92
C LYS A 128 20.53 -0.63 -14.99
N TYR A 129 20.09 -1.84 -14.77
CA TYR A 129 19.25 -2.63 -15.67
C TYR A 129 18.76 -3.89 -14.97
N TYR A 130 17.71 -4.53 -15.50
CA TYR A 130 17.31 -5.88 -15.08
C TYR A 130 18.26 -6.92 -15.68
N TYR A 131 18.77 -7.81 -14.83
CA TYR A 131 19.75 -8.80 -15.24
C TYR A 131 19.18 -9.75 -16.28
N ARG A 132 19.82 -9.80 -17.47
CA ARG A 132 19.41 -10.63 -18.63
C ARG A 132 17.97 -10.39 -19.10
N ASP A 133 17.39 -9.22 -18.82
CA ASP A 133 16.06 -8.83 -19.28
C ASP A 133 16.08 -7.41 -19.87
N GLU A 134 16.55 -7.35 -21.12
CA GLU A 134 16.62 -6.08 -21.86
C GLU A 134 15.23 -5.53 -22.17
N LYS A 135 14.23 -6.41 -22.39
CA LYS A 135 12.85 -6.01 -22.68
C LYS A 135 12.25 -5.28 -21.48
N GLN A 136 12.36 -5.84 -20.29
CA GLN A 136 11.88 -5.20 -19.08
C GLN A 136 12.67 -3.93 -18.77
N THR A 137 13.98 -3.94 -18.98
CA THR A 137 14.81 -2.74 -18.83
C THR A 137 14.32 -1.60 -19.72
N LYS A 138 14.08 -1.85 -21.01
CA LYS A 138 13.55 -0.84 -21.93
C LYS A 138 12.14 -0.37 -21.58
N SER A 139 11.30 -1.25 -21.07
CA SER A 139 9.94 -0.87 -20.64
C SER A 139 9.91 -0.01 -19.38
N ALA A 140 10.95 -0.06 -18.55
CA ALA A 140 11.07 0.77 -17.36
C ALA A 140 11.82 2.09 -17.60
N TRP A 141 12.62 2.16 -18.67
CA TRP A 141 13.47 3.31 -18.98
C TRP A 141 13.13 3.85 -20.37
N HIS A 142 12.22 4.80 -20.44
CA HIS A 142 11.83 5.43 -21.70
C HIS A 142 11.43 6.89 -21.51
N ASP A 143 11.30 7.65 -22.56
CA ASP A 143 10.86 9.05 -22.60
C ASP A 143 11.59 10.00 -21.62
N GLY A 144 12.85 9.66 -21.26
CA GLY A 144 13.66 10.45 -20.33
C GLY A 144 13.37 10.20 -18.85
N TYR A 145 12.59 9.15 -18.52
CA TYR A 145 12.19 8.81 -17.17
C TYR A 145 12.46 7.33 -16.84
N TYR A 146 12.60 7.06 -15.54
CA TYR A 146 12.39 5.75 -14.97
C TYR A 146 10.92 5.66 -14.54
N HIS A 147 10.21 4.69 -15.09
CA HIS A 147 8.82 4.39 -14.81
C HIS A 147 8.71 3.37 -13.68
N THR A 148 8.14 3.78 -12.54
CA THR A 148 8.06 2.91 -11.36
C THR A 148 6.98 1.85 -11.48
N GLY A 149 5.96 2.08 -12.33
CA GLY A 149 4.75 1.28 -12.40
C GLY A 149 3.82 1.48 -11.20
N ASP A 150 4.11 2.44 -10.34
CA ASP A 150 3.29 2.81 -9.17
C ASP A 150 2.50 4.08 -9.46
N MET A 151 1.21 4.07 -9.12
CA MET A 151 0.29 5.19 -9.26
C MET A 151 0.20 5.97 -7.95
N ALA A 152 0.18 7.29 -8.07
CA ALA A 152 -0.02 8.20 -6.95
C ALA A 152 -0.76 9.46 -7.38
N TRP A 153 -1.13 10.28 -6.42
CA TRP A 153 -1.50 11.68 -6.60
C TRP A 153 -0.74 12.54 -5.58
N ARG A 154 -0.63 13.83 -5.84
CA ARG A 154 0.04 14.81 -4.97
C ARG A 154 -0.99 15.80 -4.47
N ASP A 155 -0.91 16.15 -3.17
CA ASP A 155 -1.74 17.23 -2.63
C ASP A 155 -1.08 18.60 -2.81
N GLU A 156 -1.83 19.67 -2.55
CA GLU A 156 -1.39 21.07 -2.65
C GLU A 156 -0.19 21.41 -1.75
N GLU A 157 0.06 20.60 -0.70
CA GLU A 157 1.22 20.75 0.17
C GLU A 157 2.44 19.97 -0.34
N GLY A 158 2.31 19.21 -1.45
CA GLY A 158 3.36 18.42 -2.08
C GLY A 158 3.61 17.06 -1.46
N TYR A 159 2.65 16.53 -0.67
CA TYR A 159 2.70 15.15 -0.19
C TYR A 159 2.15 14.20 -1.25
N PHE A 160 2.78 13.04 -1.38
CA PHE A 160 2.40 12.00 -2.31
C PHE A 160 1.56 10.92 -1.61
N TRP A 161 0.50 10.49 -2.28
CA TRP A 161 -0.45 9.51 -1.79
C TRP A 161 -0.51 8.31 -2.72
N PHE A 162 -0.24 7.13 -2.18
CA PHE A 162 -0.21 5.89 -2.96
C PHE A 162 -1.62 5.47 -3.39
N GLU A 163 -1.76 5.10 -4.66
CA GLU A 163 -3.03 4.62 -5.21
C GLU A 163 -3.00 3.11 -5.52
N GLY A 164 -1.86 2.60 -5.94
CA GLY A 164 -1.66 1.20 -6.29
C GLY A 164 -0.65 1.02 -7.42
N ARG A 165 -0.48 -0.23 -7.83
CA ARG A 165 0.28 -0.57 -9.03
C ARG A 165 -0.57 -0.36 -10.28
N ILE A 166 0.04 0.06 -11.38
CA ILE A 166 -0.64 0.20 -12.69
C ILE A 166 -1.27 -1.13 -13.13
N ASP A 167 -0.55 -2.24 -12.90
CA ASP A 167 -0.96 -3.59 -13.25
C ASP A 167 -1.99 -4.19 -12.28
N ASP A 168 -2.20 -3.61 -11.10
CA ASP A 168 -3.21 -4.01 -10.11
C ASP A 168 -4.52 -3.19 -10.22
N VAL A 169 -4.54 -2.08 -10.98
CA VAL A 169 -5.73 -1.25 -11.15
C VAL A 169 -6.87 -2.05 -11.80
N ILE A 170 -8.01 -2.07 -11.13
CA ILE A 170 -9.20 -2.80 -11.57
C ILE A 170 -10.03 -1.90 -12.50
N LYS A 171 -10.19 -2.33 -13.75
CA LYS A 171 -11.01 -1.61 -14.76
C LYS A 171 -12.42 -2.19 -14.74
N SER A 172 -13.34 -1.56 -14.02
CA SER A 172 -14.73 -2.00 -13.85
C SER A 172 -15.71 -0.98 -14.41
N SER A 173 -16.49 -1.34 -15.43
CA SER A 173 -17.51 -0.46 -16.04
C SER A 173 -16.98 0.94 -16.40
N GLY A 174 -15.74 1.04 -16.90
CA GLY A 174 -15.08 2.30 -17.26
C GLY A 174 -14.37 3.02 -16.11
N TYR A 175 -14.60 2.60 -14.86
CA TYR A 175 -13.89 3.15 -13.70
C TYR A 175 -12.53 2.47 -13.50
N ARG A 176 -11.57 3.22 -12.99
CA ARG A 176 -10.28 2.72 -12.52
C ARG A 176 -10.31 2.70 -10.99
N ILE A 177 -10.23 1.52 -10.41
CA ILE A 177 -10.33 1.31 -8.96
C ILE A 177 -8.99 0.83 -8.46
N GLY A 178 -8.38 1.61 -7.57
CA GLY A 178 -7.16 1.23 -6.87
C GLY A 178 -7.47 0.20 -5.78
N PRO A 179 -6.77 -0.95 -5.75
CA PRO A 179 -6.98 -1.95 -4.71
C PRO A 179 -6.79 -1.41 -3.30
N PHE A 180 -5.78 -0.58 -3.11
CA PHE A 180 -5.38 -0.07 -1.79
C PHE A 180 -6.48 0.76 -1.10
N GLU A 181 -7.20 1.59 -1.84
CA GLU A 181 -8.30 2.38 -1.29
C GLU A 181 -9.42 1.49 -0.73
N VAL A 182 -9.75 0.41 -1.44
CA VAL A 182 -10.77 -0.55 -1.00
C VAL A 182 -10.28 -1.38 0.18
N GLU A 183 -9.01 -1.76 0.19
CA GLU A 183 -8.36 -2.45 1.33
C GLU A 183 -8.41 -1.58 2.59
N ASN A 184 -8.06 -0.30 2.47
CA ASN A 184 -8.11 0.63 3.59
C ASN A 184 -9.53 0.74 4.16
N ALA A 185 -10.54 0.89 3.31
CA ALA A 185 -11.92 0.93 3.74
C ALA A 185 -12.34 -0.36 4.47
N LEU A 186 -12.04 -1.53 3.91
CA LEU A 186 -12.37 -2.81 4.55
C LEU A 186 -11.68 -2.99 5.90
N MET A 187 -10.44 -2.55 6.03
CA MET A 187 -9.66 -2.70 7.26
C MET A 187 -10.13 -1.80 8.40
N THR A 188 -10.97 -0.79 8.17
CA THR A 188 -11.62 -0.03 9.24
C THR A 188 -12.80 -0.78 9.85
N HIS A 189 -13.30 -1.85 9.20
CA HIS A 189 -14.37 -2.65 9.75
C HIS A 189 -13.87 -3.57 10.88
N PRO A 190 -14.57 -3.63 12.05
CA PRO A 190 -14.11 -4.37 13.24
C PRO A 190 -13.85 -5.86 13.01
N ALA A 191 -14.54 -6.48 12.05
CA ALA A 191 -14.41 -7.91 11.76
C ALA A 191 -13.15 -8.28 10.96
N VAL A 192 -12.48 -7.31 10.33
CA VAL A 192 -11.38 -7.56 9.36
C VAL A 192 -10.03 -7.48 10.05
N VAL A 193 -9.20 -8.51 9.87
CA VAL A 193 -7.78 -8.50 10.28
C VAL A 193 -6.93 -7.96 9.14
N GLU A 194 -7.11 -8.55 7.95
CA GLU A 194 -6.42 -8.15 6.73
C GLU A 194 -7.25 -8.56 5.50
N CYS A 195 -7.01 -7.90 4.39
CA CYS A 195 -7.66 -8.24 3.14
C CYS A 195 -6.75 -7.97 1.95
N ALA A 196 -7.07 -8.60 0.83
CA ALA A 196 -6.46 -8.34 -0.47
C ALA A 196 -7.56 -8.08 -1.49
N ILE A 197 -7.40 -7.03 -2.27
CA ILE A 197 -8.31 -6.66 -3.35
C ILE A 197 -7.69 -7.01 -4.69
N THR A 198 -8.47 -7.73 -5.50
CA THR A 198 -8.10 -8.13 -6.87
C THR A 198 -9.27 -7.91 -7.83
N GLY A 199 -8.96 -7.78 -9.12
CA GLY A 199 -9.98 -7.80 -10.17
C GLY A 199 -10.24 -9.21 -10.65
N VAL A 200 -11.51 -9.57 -10.83
CA VAL A 200 -11.95 -10.83 -11.43
C VAL A 200 -12.70 -10.51 -12.72
N PRO A 201 -12.49 -11.27 -13.82
CA PRO A 201 -13.21 -11.07 -15.07
C PRO A 201 -14.73 -11.14 -14.89
N ASP A 202 -15.44 -10.22 -15.53
CA ASP A 202 -16.91 -10.16 -15.54
C ASP A 202 -17.38 -9.84 -16.97
N PRO A 203 -18.35 -10.63 -17.53
CA PRO A 203 -18.74 -10.50 -18.94
C PRO A 203 -19.42 -9.16 -19.26
N ILE A 204 -19.98 -8.47 -18.27
CA ILE A 204 -20.72 -7.21 -18.48
C ILE A 204 -19.83 -6.01 -18.15
N ARG A 205 -18.99 -6.11 -17.11
CA ARG A 205 -18.23 -4.99 -16.52
C ARG A 205 -16.76 -4.99 -16.90
N GLY A 206 -16.30 -5.99 -17.66
CA GLY A 206 -14.89 -6.27 -17.91
C GLY A 206 -14.24 -6.91 -16.68
N MET A 207 -14.20 -6.22 -15.56
CA MET A 207 -13.76 -6.76 -14.27
C MET A 207 -14.71 -6.32 -13.15
N VAL A 208 -14.76 -7.12 -12.08
CA VAL A 208 -15.38 -6.73 -10.80
C VAL A 208 -14.37 -6.81 -9.67
N VAL A 209 -14.60 -6.00 -8.66
CA VAL A 209 -13.77 -5.98 -7.45
C VAL A 209 -14.08 -7.23 -6.63
N LYS A 210 -13.04 -7.99 -6.30
CA LYS A 210 -13.08 -9.11 -5.35
C LYS A 210 -12.23 -8.76 -4.13
N ALA A 211 -12.78 -9.06 -2.94
CA ALA A 211 -12.06 -9.01 -1.67
C ALA A 211 -11.81 -10.43 -1.15
N THR A 212 -10.56 -10.77 -0.88
CA THR A 212 -10.16 -11.96 -0.10
C THR A 212 -9.86 -11.48 1.31
N VAL A 213 -10.62 -11.93 2.31
CA VAL A 213 -10.68 -11.34 3.65
C VAL A 213 -10.33 -12.36 4.72
N VAL A 214 -9.45 -12.01 5.63
CA VAL A 214 -9.18 -12.73 6.88
C VAL A 214 -9.97 -12.06 8.00
N LEU A 215 -10.80 -12.83 8.68
CA LEU A 215 -11.63 -12.36 9.80
C LEU A 215 -10.92 -12.53 11.13
N LYS A 216 -11.23 -11.66 12.09
CA LYS A 216 -10.90 -11.88 13.50
C LYS A 216 -11.61 -13.14 14.00
N ASP A 217 -10.99 -13.85 14.94
CA ASP A 217 -11.50 -15.14 15.44
C ASP A 217 -12.94 -15.05 15.94
N GLU A 218 -13.31 -13.98 16.62
CA GLU A 218 -14.66 -13.72 17.14
C GLU A 218 -15.74 -13.55 16.04
N TYR A 219 -15.34 -13.25 14.79
CA TYR A 219 -16.22 -13.07 13.65
C TYR A 219 -16.24 -14.27 12.68
N LYS A 220 -15.37 -15.25 12.86
CA LYS A 220 -15.29 -16.42 11.95
C LYS A 220 -16.59 -17.22 11.88
N SER A 221 -17.29 -17.36 13.00
CA SER A 221 -18.59 -18.03 13.05
C SER A 221 -19.71 -17.27 12.33
N LEU A 222 -19.51 -15.99 12.04
CA LEU A 222 -20.43 -15.11 11.32
C LEU A 222 -20.14 -15.04 9.81
N ALA A 223 -19.11 -15.77 9.33
CA ALA A 223 -18.75 -15.80 7.92
C ALA A 223 -19.91 -16.32 7.08
N GLY A 224 -20.60 -15.43 6.38
CA GLY A 224 -21.79 -15.76 5.58
C GLY A 224 -22.35 -14.53 4.86
N PRO A 225 -23.50 -14.71 4.16
CA PRO A 225 -24.11 -13.68 3.32
C PRO A 225 -24.37 -12.35 4.06
N ASP A 226 -24.77 -12.40 5.33
CA ASP A 226 -25.07 -11.21 6.13
C ASP A 226 -23.81 -10.39 6.40
N LEU A 227 -22.69 -11.04 6.74
CA LEU A 227 -21.43 -10.35 6.94
C LEU A 227 -20.86 -9.81 5.61
N ILE A 228 -21.00 -10.57 4.53
CA ILE A 228 -20.63 -10.10 3.17
C ILE A 228 -21.36 -8.80 2.87
N LYS A 229 -22.68 -8.76 3.07
CA LYS A 229 -23.48 -7.55 2.83
C LYS A 229 -23.03 -6.37 3.70
N LYS A 230 -22.77 -6.59 4.99
CA LYS A 230 -22.27 -5.55 5.90
C LYS A 230 -20.93 -4.98 5.43
N LEU A 231 -19.98 -5.83 5.02
CA LEU A 231 -18.69 -5.39 4.49
C LEU A 231 -18.84 -4.62 3.17
N GLN A 232 -19.72 -5.07 2.28
CA GLN A 232 -20.02 -4.35 1.03
C GLN A 232 -20.62 -2.96 1.31
N ASP A 233 -21.58 -2.87 2.22
CA ASP A 233 -22.23 -1.61 2.57
C ASP A 233 -21.27 -0.68 3.32
N HIS A 234 -20.38 -1.22 4.14
CA HIS A 234 -19.31 -0.47 4.79
C HIS A 234 -18.38 0.20 3.75
N VAL A 235 -17.90 -0.55 2.75
CA VAL A 235 -17.05 0.04 1.69
C VAL A 235 -17.79 1.09 0.88
N LYS A 236 -19.09 0.92 0.59
CA LYS A 236 -19.89 1.94 -0.09
C LYS A 236 -20.03 3.23 0.70
N HIS A 237 -20.03 3.12 2.02
CA HIS A 237 -20.10 4.27 2.93
C HIS A 237 -18.77 5.00 3.04
N GLU A 238 -17.67 4.24 3.16
CA GLU A 238 -16.31 4.78 3.34
C GLU A 238 -15.69 5.28 2.05
N THR A 239 -16.19 4.82 0.88
CA THR A 239 -15.65 5.16 -0.45
C THR A 239 -16.78 5.50 -1.43
N ALA A 240 -16.43 5.66 -2.71
CA ALA A 240 -17.46 5.81 -3.74
C ALA A 240 -18.23 4.48 -3.97
N PRO A 241 -19.57 4.51 -4.13
CA PRO A 241 -20.39 3.29 -4.21
C PRO A 241 -19.98 2.29 -5.27
N TYR A 242 -19.36 2.71 -6.38
CA TYR A 242 -18.93 1.80 -7.45
C TYR A 242 -17.69 0.96 -7.08
N LYS A 243 -16.98 1.30 -5.99
CA LYS A 243 -15.73 0.64 -5.55
C LYS A 243 -15.94 -0.60 -4.69
N TYR A 244 -17.17 -0.84 -4.18
CA TYR A 244 -17.40 -1.95 -3.26
C TYR A 244 -17.08 -3.31 -3.91
N PRO A 245 -16.52 -4.26 -3.15
CA PRO A 245 -16.25 -5.61 -3.65
C PRO A 245 -17.56 -6.35 -3.92
N ARG A 246 -17.77 -6.79 -5.18
CA ARG A 246 -18.94 -7.59 -5.55
C ARG A 246 -18.81 -9.03 -5.10
N ILE A 247 -17.57 -9.50 -4.99
CA ILE A 247 -17.24 -10.82 -4.51
C ILE A 247 -16.42 -10.65 -3.22
N ILE A 248 -16.80 -11.37 -2.16
CA ILE A 248 -16.03 -11.49 -0.94
C ILE A 248 -15.81 -12.96 -0.65
N GLU A 249 -14.55 -13.38 -0.52
CA GLU A 249 -14.11 -14.71 -0.13
C GLU A 249 -13.44 -14.63 1.23
N PHE A 250 -13.93 -15.40 2.20
CA PHE A 250 -13.28 -15.52 3.50
C PHE A 250 -12.23 -16.63 3.46
N VAL A 251 -11.06 -16.34 4.00
CA VAL A 251 -9.91 -17.28 4.07
C VAL A 251 -9.28 -17.22 5.46
N ASP A 252 -8.56 -18.28 5.82
CA ASP A 252 -7.83 -18.31 7.09
C ASP A 252 -6.56 -17.46 7.04
N GLU A 253 -5.90 -17.40 5.87
CA GLU A 253 -4.69 -16.61 5.65
C GLU A 253 -4.57 -16.13 4.20
N LEU A 254 -3.85 -15.03 3.99
CA LEU A 254 -3.48 -14.54 2.66
C LEU A 254 -2.11 -15.07 2.24
N PRO A 255 -1.88 -15.34 0.94
CA PRO A 255 -0.54 -15.69 0.46
C PRO A 255 0.41 -14.50 0.63
N LYS A 256 1.58 -14.76 1.24
CA LYS A 256 2.58 -13.74 1.56
C LYS A 256 3.97 -14.12 1.09
N THR A 257 4.78 -13.13 0.84
CA THR A 257 6.23 -13.29 0.68
C THR A 257 6.87 -13.58 2.06
N ILE A 258 8.14 -13.97 2.06
CA ILE A 258 8.94 -14.14 3.29
C ILE A 258 8.97 -12.84 4.12
N SER A 259 8.91 -11.67 3.46
CA SER A 259 8.87 -10.36 4.12
C SER A 259 7.47 -9.94 4.60
N GLY A 260 6.43 -10.79 4.41
CA GLY A 260 5.05 -10.52 4.86
C GLY A 260 4.17 -9.78 3.86
N LYS A 261 4.67 -9.41 2.68
CA LYS A 261 3.88 -8.72 1.63
C LYS A 261 2.86 -9.67 1.00
N ILE A 262 1.64 -9.20 0.80
CA ILE A 262 0.56 -9.96 0.15
C ILE A 262 0.90 -10.21 -1.33
N ARG A 263 0.80 -11.46 -1.76
CA ARG A 263 1.07 -11.91 -3.13
C ARG A 263 -0.22 -11.93 -3.97
N ARG A 264 -0.68 -10.74 -4.40
CA ARG A 264 -1.92 -10.60 -5.20
C ARG A 264 -1.89 -11.42 -6.49
N VAL A 265 -0.71 -11.64 -7.07
CA VAL A 265 -0.54 -12.50 -8.26
C VAL A 265 -1.06 -13.91 -8.00
N GLU A 266 -0.73 -14.53 -6.86
CA GLU A 266 -1.23 -15.87 -6.52
C GLU A 266 -2.75 -15.91 -6.36
N ILE A 267 -3.34 -14.86 -5.78
CA ILE A 267 -4.80 -14.76 -5.64
C ILE A 267 -5.45 -14.70 -7.03
N ARG A 268 -4.92 -13.85 -7.93
CA ARG A 268 -5.41 -13.75 -9.33
C ARG A 268 -5.26 -15.05 -10.10
N GLU A 269 -4.14 -15.75 -9.97
CA GLU A 269 -3.91 -17.05 -10.62
C GLU A 269 -4.88 -18.13 -10.15
N LYS A 270 -5.21 -18.14 -8.85
CA LYS A 270 -6.22 -19.03 -8.27
C LYS A 270 -7.61 -18.75 -8.84
N ASP A 271 -7.96 -17.46 -8.99
CA ASP A 271 -9.25 -17.05 -9.51
C ASP A 271 -9.40 -17.35 -11.03
N ASN A 272 -8.33 -17.20 -11.79
CA ASN A 272 -8.33 -17.50 -13.23
C ASN A 272 -8.37 -19.01 -13.56
N LYS A 273 -8.12 -19.87 -12.58
CA LYS A 273 -8.20 -21.34 -12.72
C LYS A 273 -9.57 -21.91 -12.34
N LYS A 274 -10.45 -21.10 -11.77
CA LYS A 274 -11.85 -21.44 -11.45
C LYS A 274 -12.75 -21.10 -12.62
#